data_1694a0cf1baac27ace096520c4efd288
#
_entry.id   1694a0cf1baac27ace096520c4efd288
#
_cell.length_a   1.000
_cell.length_b   1.000
_cell.length_c   1.000
_cell.angle_alpha   90.00
_cell.angle_beta   90.00
_cell.angle_gamma   90.00
#
_symmetry.space_group_name_H-M   'P 1'
#
loop_
_entity.id
_entity.type
_entity.pdbx_description
1 polymer ?
#
loop_
_entity_poly.entity_id
_entity_poly.type
_entity_poly.pdbx_seq_one_letter_code
_entity_poly.pdbx_strand_id
1 'polypeptide(L)'
;CDILWQRAEALGVPISIGGGGQPEKVNRMRNVGARHPNVIFAPDHFAGWSGAEDKAAMTAALEDLAKLTNAYLRISSTSLGPYSGLTEADKELFRRVIEAFTPQRVMWGSNFPSSREGGYIGQVQLGQAALSWLSGDDRNWIMGETAHKLWPMLQASARA
;
A
#
# COMPACT_ATOMS: atom_id res chain seq x y z
N CYS A 1 8.76 5.12 20.23
CA CYS A 1 8.47 5.19 18.76
C CYS A 1 8.73 6.58 18.17
N ASP A 2 8.49 7.68 18.90
CA ASP A 2 8.61 9.05 18.35
C ASP A 2 10.04 9.38 17.86
N ILE A 3 11.08 8.86 18.50
CA ILE A 3 12.48 9.05 18.08
C ILE A 3 12.72 8.57 16.63
N LEU A 4 12.14 7.43 16.24
CA LEU A 4 12.26 6.92 14.87
C LEU A 4 11.60 7.87 13.87
N TRP A 5 10.41 8.36 14.20
CA TRP A 5 9.67 9.28 13.34
C TRP A 5 10.37 10.63 13.20
N GLN A 6 10.86 11.19 14.33
CA GLN A 6 11.68 12.41 14.32
C GLN A 6 12.95 12.25 13.48
N ARG A 7 13.58 11.07 13.55
CA ARG A 7 14.79 10.82 12.74
C ARG A 7 14.46 10.69 11.26
N ALA A 8 13.36 10.01 10.92
CA ALA A 8 12.88 9.90 9.53
C ALA A 8 12.55 11.29 8.96
N GLU A 9 11.88 12.15 9.76
CA GLU A 9 11.59 13.53 9.39
C GLU A 9 12.85 14.32 9.10
N ALA A 10 13.83 14.27 10.02
CA ALA A 10 15.12 14.97 9.85
C ALA A 10 15.92 14.50 8.64
N LEU A 11 15.74 13.26 8.21
CA LEU A 11 16.41 12.66 7.04
C LEU A 11 15.59 12.75 5.76
N GLY A 12 14.32 13.17 5.83
CA GLY A 12 13.40 13.18 4.68
C GLY A 12 13.13 11.78 4.10
N VAL A 13 13.17 10.72 4.92
CA VAL A 13 12.99 9.34 4.45
C VAL A 13 11.62 8.79 4.80
N PRO A 14 10.94 8.10 3.87
CA PRO A 14 9.67 7.43 4.15
C PRO A 14 9.84 6.24 5.10
N ILE A 15 8.81 5.97 5.91
CA ILE A 15 8.75 4.80 6.81
C ILE A 15 7.83 3.73 6.20
N SER A 16 8.34 2.51 6.04
CA SER A 16 7.53 1.32 5.77
C SER A 16 7.16 0.64 7.08
N ILE A 17 5.88 0.33 7.27
CA ILE A 17 5.36 -0.24 8.51
C ILE A 17 4.79 -1.63 8.22
N GLY A 18 5.48 -2.66 8.70
CA GLY A 18 4.98 -4.03 8.63
C GLY A 18 3.92 -4.33 9.68
N GLY A 19 3.15 -5.39 9.41
CA GLY A 19 2.09 -5.85 10.29
C GLY A 19 0.76 -5.14 10.06
N GLY A 20 -0.30 -5.73 10.61
CA GLY A 20 -1.66 -5.26 10.37
C GLY A 20 -2.66 -6.36 10.66
N GLY A 21 -3.74 -6.40 9.87
CA GLY A 21 -4.83 -7.37 10.00
C GLY A 21 -5.83 -7.05 11.12
N GLN A 22 -5.63 -5.94 11.83
CA GLN A 22 -6.49 -5.47 12.91
C GLN A 22 -6.72 -3.97 12.79
N PRO A 23 -7.96 -3.49 12.82
CA PRO A 23 -8.29 -2.06 12.73
C PRO A 23 -7.57 -1.19 13.76
N GLU A 24 -7.39 -1.71 14.99
CA GLU A 24 -6.72 -1.00 16.07
C GLU A 24 -5.24 -0.70 15.77
N LYS A 25 -4.58 -1.58 15.01
CA LYS A 25 -3.20 -1.34 14.56
C LYS A 25 -3.14 -0.22 13.53
N VAL A 26 -4.09 -0.20 12.59
CA VAL A 26 -4.22 0.88 11.60
C VAL A 26 -4.51 2.21 12.30
N ASN A 27 -5.41 2.23 13.28
CA ASN A 27 -5.72 3.41 14.08
C ASN A 27 -4.49 3.92 14.85
N ARG A 28 -3.64 3.03 15.38
CA ARG A 28 -2.37 3.42 16.00
C ARG A 28 -1.40 4.05 15.00
N MET A 29 -1.29 3.49 13.78
CA MET A 29 -0.46 4.07 12.72
C MET A 29 -0.97 5.47 12.34
N ARG A 30 -2.29 5.64 12.19
CA ARG A 30 -2.94 6.92 11.93
C ARG A 30 -2.61 7.95 13.03
N ASN A 31 -2.75 7.57 14.30
CA ASN A 31 -2.51 8.48 15.42
C ASN A 31 -1.05 8.94 15.49
N VAL A 32 -0.10 8.07 15.17
CA VAL A 32 1.32 8.44 15.10
C VAL A 32 1.58 9.31 13.87
N GLY A 33 1.09 8.91 12.69
CA GLY A 33 1.26 9.67 11.45
C GLY A 33 0.69 11.08 11.51
N ALA A 34 -0.43 11.27 12.22
CA ALA A 34 -1.04 12.59 12.44
C ALA A 34 -0.15 13.53 13.29
N ARG A 35 0.69 12.98 14.20
CA ARG A 35 1.63 13.77 14.99
C ARG A 35 2.92 14.13 14.24
N HIS A 36 3.18 13.45 13.11
CA HIS A 36 4.38 13.63 12.29
C HIS A 36 3.98 13.90 10.82
N PRO A 37 3.30 15.02 10.52
CA PRO A 37 2.69 15.26 9.20
C PRO A 37 3.72 15.37 8.06
N ASN A 38 4.97 15.65 8.38
CA ASN A 38 6.07 15.76 7.40
C ASN A 38 6.73 14.41 7.09
N VAL A 39 6.37 13.34 7.81
CA VAL A 39 6.91 12.00 7.58
C VAL A 39 5.96 11.20 6.71
N ILE A 40 6.38 10.85 5.49
CA ILE A 40 5.64 9.89 4.67
C ILE A 40 5.76 8.51 5.28
N PHE A 41 4.66 7.80 5.39
CA PHE A 41 4.66 6.42 5.85
C PHE A 41 3.67 5.56 5.07
N ALA A 42 3.98 4.27 4.96
CA ALA A 42 3.19 3.33 4.20
C ALA A 42 3.06 1.99 4.94
N PRO A 43 1.85 1.61 5.37
CA PRO A 43 1.56 0.24 5.78
C PRO A 43 1.83 -0.75 4.65
N ASP A 44 2.49 -1.86 5.00
CA ASP A 44 2.84 -2.93 4.07
C ASP A 44 1.69 -3.93 3.90
N HIS A 45 1.69 -4.64 2.75
CA HIS A 45 0.79 -5.75 2.47
C HIS A 45 -0.69 -5.39 2.69
N PHE A 46 -1.09 -4.18 2.22
CA PHE A 46 -2.47 -3.69 2.41
C PHE A 46 -2.87 -3.66 3.90
N ALA A 47 -1.90 -3.35 4.78
CA ALA A 47 -2.03 -3.42 6.24
C ALA A 47 -2.57 -4.76 6.77
N GLY A 48 -2.41 -5.85 6.02
CA GLY A 48 -2.94 -7.17 6.37
C GLY A 48 -4.43 -7.37 6.13
N TRP A 49 -5.07 -6.51 5.35
CA TRP A 49 -6.51 -6.53 5.06
C TRP A 49 -7.01 -7.89 4.55
N SER A 50 -6.25 -8.57 3.67
CA SER A 50 -6.66 -9.85 3.08
C SER A 50 -6.86 -10.97 4.11
N GLY A 51 -6.15 -10.92 5.23
CA GLY A 51 -6.27 -11.85 6.35
C GLY A 51 -7.10 -11.33 7.52
N ALA A 52 -7.75 -10.17 7.39
CA ALA A 52 -8.56 -9.61 8.46
C ALA A 52 -9.83 -10.44 8.69
N GLU A 53 -10.18 -10.66 9.94
CA GLU A 53 -11.43 -11.32 10.34
C GLU A 53 -12.65 -10.49 9.90
N ASP A 54 -12.58 -9.18 10.13
CA ASP A 54 -13.59 -8.20 9.71
C ASP A 54 -12.99 -7.24 8.66
N LYS A 55 -13.19 -7.58 7.39
CA LYS A 55 -12.72 -6.76 6.27
C LYS A 55 -13.43 -5.41 6.18
N ALA A 56 -14.69 -5.33 6.62
CA ALA A 56 -15.44 -4.08 6.59
C ALA A 56 -14.88 -3.08 7.63
N ALA A 57 -14.66 -3.52 8.86
CA ALA A 57 -14.01 -2.70 9.89
C ALA A 57 -12.58 -2.31 9.49
N MET A 58 -11.84 -3.22 8.86
CA MET A 58 -10.49 -2.94 8.37
C MET A 58 -10.50 -1.91 7.23
N THR A 59 -11.49 -1.99 6.32
CA THR A 59 -11.69 -1.01 5.24
C THR A 59 -11.98 0.37 5.83
N ALA A 60 -12.91 0.47 6.79
CA ALA A 60 -13.22 1.74 7.44
C ALA A 60 -11.98 2.37 8.13
N ALA A 61 -11.16 1.57 8.79
CA ALA A 61 -9.91 2.04 9.40
C ALA A 61 -8.90 2.55 8.36
N LEU A 62 -8.81 1.90 7.21
CA LEU A 62 -7.94 2.32 6.10
C LEU A 62 -8.46 3.58 5.41
N GLU A 63 -9.78 3.70 5.21
CA GLU A 63 -10.42 4.93 4.70
C GLU A 63 -10.15 6.12 5.63
N ASP A 64 -10.18 5.89 6.96
CA ASP A 64 -9.86 6.93 7.94
C ASP A 64 -8.36 7.28 7.94
N LEU A 65 -7.48 6.30 7.75
CA LEU A 65 -6.05 6.51 7.55
C LEU A 65 -5.77 7.34 6.29
N ALA A 66 -6.49 7.09 5.21
CA ALA A 66 -6.33 7.77 3.91
C ALA A 66 -6.61 9.28 3.98
N LYS A 67 -7.31 9.77 5.02
CA LYS A 67 -7.52 11.21 5.26
C LYS A 67 -6.21 11.95 5.59
N LEU A 68 -5.18 11.24 6.04
CA LEU A 68 -3.85 11.82 6.24
C LEU A 68 -3.11 11.90 4.89
N THR A 69 -2.65 13.11 4.53
CA THR A 69 -1.95 13.36 3.26
C THR A 69 -0.57 12.72 3.18
N ASN A 70 0.05 12.43 4.32
CA ASN A 70 1.35 11.79 4.45
C ASN A 70 1.26 10.26 4.56
N ALA A 71 0.05 9.69 4.60
CA ALA A 71 -0.18 8.26 4.57
C ALA A 71 -0.25 7.75 3.13
N TYR A 72 0.57 6.77 2.82
CA TYR A 72 0.57 5.99 1.58
C TYR A 72 0.17 4.54 1.91
N LEU A 73 -0.02 3.71 0.90
CA LEU A 73 -0.38 2.31 1.08
C LEU A 73 0.47 1.44 0.15
N ARG A 74 1.01 0.34 0.66
CA ARG A 74 1.68 -0.67 -0.16
C ARG A 74 0.80 -1.91 -0.28
N ILE A 75 0.44 -2.23 -1.52
CA ILE A 75 -0.17 -3.51 -1.88
C ILE A 75 0.92 -4.44 -2.40
N SER A 76 0.75 -5.73 -2.20
CA SER A 76 1.73 -6.72 -2.66
C SER A 76 1.03 -7.94 -3.21
N SER A 77 1.79 -8.80 -3.87
CA SER A 77 1.29 -10.08 -4.34
C SER A 77 0.69 -10.92 -3.22
N THR A 78 1.20 -10.80 -1.98
CA THR A 78 0.61 -11.45 -0.80
C THR A 78 -0.80 -10.95 -0.51
N SER A 79 -1.06 -9.65 -0.69
CA SER A 79 -2.40 -9.08 -0.50
C SER A 79 -3.31 -9.29 -1.73
N LEU A 80 -2.73 -9.45 -2.92
CA LEU A 80 -3.46 -9.63 -4.19
C LEU A 80 -3.63 -11.10 -4.59
N GLY A 81 -2.79 -12.02 -4.10
CA GLY A 81 -2.86 -13.44 -4.45
C GLY A 81 -4.25 -14.05 -4.29
N PRO A 82 -4.99 -13.76 -3.21
CA PRO A 82 -6.36 -14.19 -3.03
C PRO A 82 -7.39 -13.42 -3.85
N TYR A 83 -7.01 -12.36 -4.60
CA TYR A 83 -7.97 -11.43 -5.23
C TYR A 83 -8.96 -12.14 -6.17
N SER A 84 -8.53 -13.12 -6.94
CA SER A 84 -9.41 -13.91 -7.81
C SER A 84 -10.43 -14.76 -7.03
N GLY A 85 -10.11 -15.13 -5.79
CA GLY A 85 -10.98 -15.88 -4.88
C GLY A 85 -11.82 -15.00 -3.96
N LEU A 86 -11.69 -13.68 -4.03
CA LEU A 86 -12.51 -12.74 -3.24
C LEU A 86 -13.95 -12.76 -3.73
N THR A 87 -14.89 -12.60 -2.80
CA THR A 87 -16.28 -12.29 -3.15
C THR A 87 -16.40 -10.93 -3.82
N GLU A 88 -17.48 -10.66 -4.55
CA GLU A 88 -17.68 -9.32 -5.13
C GLU A 88 -17.80 -8.23 -4.04
N ALA A 89 -18.37 -8.57 -2.89
CA ALA A 89 -18.42 -7.68 -1.73
C ALA A 89 -16.99 -7.33 -1.23
N ASP A 90 -16.11 -8.32 -1.12
CA ASP A 90 -14.72 -8.08 -0.72
C ASP A 90 -13.95 -7.25 -1.76
N LYS A 91 -14.18 -7.51 -3.05
CA LYS A 91 -13.60 -6.72 -4.13
C LYS A 91 -14.05 -5.26 -4.08
N GLU A 92 -15.31 -5.02 -3.74
CA GLU A 92 -15.83 -3.67 -3.54
C GLU A 92 -15.14 -2.97 -2.37
N LEU A 93 -14.97 -3.64 -1.23
CA LEU A 93 -14.23 -3.10 -0.09
C LEU A 93 -12.76 -2.78 -0.47
N PHE A 94 -12.12 -3.65 -1.27
CA PHE A 94 -10.77 -3.40 -1.78
C PHE A 94 -10.72 -2.14 -2.65
N ARG A 95 -11.66 -1.98 -3.59
CA ARG A 95 -11.75 -0.80 -4.48
C ARG A 95 -11.90 0.48 -3.68
N ARG A 96 -12.80 0.50 -2.70
CA ARG A 96 -13.02 1.65 -1.81
C ARG A 96 -11.74 2.14 -1.12
N VAL A 97 -10.90 1.21 -0.64
CA VAL A 97 -9.62 1.60 -0.03
C VAL A 97 -8.68 2.23 -1.06
N ILE A 98 -8.57 1.65 -2.27
CA ILE A 98 -7.74 2.23 -3.34
C ILE A 98 -8.22 3.64 -3.71
N GLU A 99 -9.54 3.83 -3.84
CA GLU A 99 -10.15 5.13 -4.13
C GLU A 99 -9.91 6.16 -3.02
N ALA A 100 -10.02 5.76 -1.75
CA ALA A 100 -9.77 6.64 -0.61
C ALA A 100 -8.31 7.14 -0.55
N PHE A 101 -7.34 6.29 -0.85
CA PHE A 101 -5.93 6.69 -0.93
C PHE A 101 -5.61 7.44 -2.23
N THR A 102 -6.38 7.26 -3.28
CA THR A 102 -6.08 7.59 -4.68
C THR A 102 -4.87 6.81 -5.24
N PRO A 103 -4.83 6.49 -6.55
CA PRO A 103 -3.73 5.74 -7.15
C PRO A 103 -2.34 6.33 -6.89
N GLN A 104 -2.24 7.66 -6.76
CA GLN A 104 -1.00 8.40 -6.53
C GLN A 104 -0.43 8.26 -5.11
N ARG A 105 -1.13 7.57 -4.22
CA ARG A 105 -0.67 7.25 -2.86
C ARG A 105 -0.69 5.75 -2.56
N VAL A 106 -0.90 4.94 -3.59
CA VAL A 106 -0.79 3.47 -3.50
C VAL A 106 0.41 3.00 -4.30
N MET A 107 1.15 2.03 -3.76
CA MET A 107 2.30 1.42 -4.42
C MET A 107 2.14 -0.09 -4.45
N TRP A 108 2.46 -0.69 -5.59
CA TRP A 108 2.58 -2.13 -5.72
C TRP A 108 4.01 -2.60 -5.42
N GLY A 109 4.12 -3.82 -4.86
CA GLY A 109 5.38 -4.54 -4.70
C GLY A 109 5.20 -6.03 -4.92
N SER A 110 6.16 -6.68 -5.58
CA SER A 110 6.09 -8.11 -5.91
C SER A 110 6.14 -9.04 -4.70
N ASN A 111 6.72 -8.58 -3.59
CA ASN A 111 7.10 -9.44 -2.46
C ASN A 111 8.03 -10.61 -2.86
N PHE A 112 8.69 -10.53 -4.05
CA PHE A 112 9.65 -11.52 -4.49
C PHE A 112 10.96 -11.38 -3.68
N PRO A 113 11.63 -12.47 -3.27
CA PRO A 113 11.34 -13.88 -3.59
C PRO A 113 10.44 -14.60 -2.57
N SER A 114 9.83 -13.90 -1.61
CA SER A 114 8.92 -14.53 -0.63
C SER A 114 7.64 -15.04 -1.30
N SER A 115 7.06 -14.27 -2.24
CA SER A 115 6.02 -14.71 -3.16
C SER A 115 6.69 -15.22 -4.44
N ARG A 116 6.56 -16.53 -4.73
CA ARG A 116 7.33 -17.20 -5.81
C ARG A 116 6.49 -17.74 -6.94
N GLU A 117 5.19 -17.88 -6.77
CA GLU A 117 4.31 -18.46 -7.79
C GLU A 117 4.38 -17.67 -9.10
N GLY A 118 4.65 -18.33 -10.20
CA GLY A 118 4.85 -17.71 -11.52
C GLY A 118 6.14 -16.89 -11.67
N GLY A 119 7.06 -16.93 -10.69
CA GLY A 119 8.27 -16.12 -10.68
C GLY A 119 7.97 -14.62 -10.58
N TYR A 120 8.97 -13.77 -10.78
CA TYR A 120 8.78 -12.31 -10.73
C TYR A 120 7.75 -11.81 -11.76
N ILE A 121 7.81 -12.36 -12.99
CA ILE A 121 6.89 -11.98 -14.07
C ILE A 121 5.44 -12.33 -13.70
N GLY A 122 5.20 -13.51 -13.11
CA GLY A 122 3.87 -13.91 -12.64
C GLY A 122 3.34 -12.96 -11.56
N GLN A 123 4.21 -12.46 -10.68
CA GLN A 123 3.79 -11.46 -9.67
C GLN A 123 3.39 -10.12 -10.30
N VAL A 124 4.09 -9.66 -11.34
CA VAL A 124 3.71 -8.47 -12.11
C VAL A 124 2.36 -8.66 -12.78
N GLN A 125 2.16 -9.81 -13.46
CA GLN A 125 0.90 -10.14 -14.14
C GLN A 125 -0.27 -10.19 -13.14
N LEU A 126 -0.07 -10.77 -11.95
CA LEU A 126 -1.05 -10.79 -10.88
C LEU A 126 -1.45 -9.37 -10.47
N GLY A 127 -0.47 -8.48 -10.25
CA GLY A 127 -0.73 -7.08 -9.93
C GLY A 127 -1.55 -6.37 -11.01
N GLN A 128 -1.15 -6.53 -12.27
CA GLN A 128 -1.86 -5.95 -13.41
C GLN A 128 -3.30 -6.47 -13.54
N ALA A 129 -3.51 -7.77 -13.36
CA ALA A 129 -4.83 -8.39 -13.43
C ALA A 129 -5.76 -7.91 -12.31
N ALA A 130 -5.26 -7.87 -11.06
CA ALA A 130 -6.02 -7.41 -9.92
C ALA A 130 -6.42 -5.93 -10.00
N LEU A 131 -5.66 -5.12 -10.74
CA LEU A 131 -5.90 -3.69 -10.94
C LEU A 131 -6.51 -3.36 -12.31
N SER A 132 -6.98 -4.35 -13.06
CA SER A 132 -7.49 -4.17 -14.43
C SER A 132 -8.76 -3.31 -14.53
N TRP A 133 -9.48 -3.11 -13.44
CA TRP A 133 -10.65 -2.25 -13.33
C TRP A 133 -10.30 -0.74 -13.30
N LEU A 134 -9.04 -0.38 -13.06
CA LEU A 134 -8.55 1.00 -13.12
C LEU A 134 -8.24 1.43 -14.56
N SER A 135 -8.22 2.75 -14.77
CA SER A 135 -7.65 3.33 -15.99
C SER A 135 -6.18 2.92 -16.18
N GLY A 136 -5.66 3.03 -17.40
CA GLY A 136 -4.24 2.77 -17.67
C GLY A 136 -3.32 3.66 -16.84
N ASP A 137 -3.64 4.94 -16.74
CA ASP A 137 -2.85 5.92 -16.00
C ASP A 137 -2.85 5.64 -14.49
N ASP A 138 -4.02 5.36 -13.90
CA ASP A 138 -4.12 5.04 -12.48
C ASP A 138 -3.36 3.76 -12.13
N ARG A 139 -3.43 2.76 -13.01
CA ARG A 139 -2.67 1.52 -12.85
C ARG A 139 -1.16 1.76 -12.93
N ASN A 140 -0.69 2.64 -13.82
CA ASN A 140 0.72 3.01 -13.92
C ASN A 140 1.20 3.69 -12.63
N TRP A 141 0.39 4.57 -12.05
CA TRP A 141 0.71 5.16 -10.74
C TRP A 141 0.95 4.08 -9.70
N ILE A 142 0.03 3.15 -9.53
CA ILE A 142 0.15 2.09 -8.52
C ILE A 142 1.33 1.16 -8.82
N MET A 143 1.52 0.77 -10.08
CA MET A 143 2.54 -0.21 -10.47
C MET A 143 3.97 0.33 -10.45
N GLY A 144 4.18 1.67 -10.42
CA GLY A 144 5.54 2.20 -10.40
C GLY A 144 5.68 3.69 -10.12
N GLU A 145 4.83 4.56 -10.68
CA GLU A 145 5.02 6.01 -10.62
C GLU A 145 5.01 6.56 -9.19
N THR A 146 4.15 6.03 -8.31
CA THR A 146 4.11 6.42 -6.91
C THR A 146 5.44 6.11 -6.19
N ALA A 147 6.05 4.96 -6.48
CA ALA A 147 7.36 4.61 -5.93
C ALA A 147 8.45 5.52 -6.48
N HIS A 148 8.45 5.82 -7.79
CA HIS A 148 9.37 6.77 -8.40
C HIS A 148 9.27 8.18 -7.81
N LYS A 149 8.05 8.63 -7.49
CA LYS A 149 7.81 9.91 -6.82
C LYS A 149 8.43 9.96 -5.43
N LEU A 150 8.32 8.88 -4.65
CA LEU A 150 8.86 8.82 -3.29
C LEU A 150 10.36 8.56 -3.25
N TRP A 151 10.89 7.85 -4.23
CA TRP A 151 12.32 7.54 -4.36
C TRP A 151 12.85 7.91 -5.76
N PRO A 152 13.10 9.21 -6.03
CA PRO A 152 13.51 9.67 -7.36
C PRO A 152 14.80 9.01 -7.88
N MET A 153 15.64 8.50 -6.99
CA MET A 153 16.87 7.77 -7.37
C MET A 153 16.57 6.48 -8.17
N LEU A 154 15.37 5.90 -8.05
CA LEU A 154 14.97 4.73 -8.83
C LEU A 154 14.87 5.05 -10.33
N GLN A 155 14.58 6.29 -10.70
CA GLN A 155 14.50 6.72 -12.11
C GLN A 155 15.88 6.79 -12.76
N ALA A 156 16.91 7.13 -12.01
CA ALA A 156 18.27 7.26 -12.52
C ALA A 156 18.88 5.90 -12.91
N SER A 157 18.56 4.84 -12.16
CA SER A 157 19.06 3.47 -12.42
C SER A 157 18.36 2.76 -13.59
N ALA A 158 17.16 3.21 -14.00
CA ALA A 158 16.45 2.63 -15.12
C ALA A 158 16.95 3.11 -16.51
N ARG A 159 17.87 4.09 -16.54
CA ARG A 159 18.42 4.69 -17.75
C ARG A 159 19.89 4.33 -18.01
N ALA A 160 20.48 3.48 -17.19
CA ALA A 160 21.82 2.94 -17.32
C ALA A 160 21.79 1.51 -17.87
#